data_2dd641ae08b0cba32fe2d13e011b6177
#
_entry.id   2dd641ae08b0cba32fe2d13e011b6177
#
_cell.length_a   1.000
_cell.length_b   1.000
_cell.length_c   1.000
_cell.angle_alpha   90.00
_cell.angle_beta   90.00
_cell.angle_gamma   90.00
#
_symmetry.space_group_name_H-M   'P 1'
#
loop_
_entity.id
_entity.type
_entity.pdbx_description
1 polymer ?
#
loop_
_entity_poly.entity_id
_entity_poly.type
_entity_poly.pdbx_seq_one_letter_code
_entity_poly.pdbx_strand_id
1 'polypeptide(L)'
;QNLLPEAPTTGRERENSDGSPSDWEAYKVIQGMTKASTDKKTGMVTLAIELTDPYQAARWANDAVERLNAHMRRQAIEETKRSIHFLEEELARTSLVNAQNILYNLIEEQTKNVMLANVRDEYAFKIIDPAVPPEERIKPKRKLIVILGFVLGLMLGIFIAFFRNFLENQGRVPEQVE
;
A
#
# COMPACT_ATOMS: atom_id res chain seq x y z
N GLN A 1 20.06 -20.39 28.46
CA GLN A 1 19.09 -19.45 29.03
C GLN A 1 18.62 -18.55 27.91
N ASN A 2 17.36 -18.81 27.50
CA ASN A 2 16.63 -18.08 26.49
C ASN A 2 16.31 -16.68 26.99
N LEU A 3 16.81 -15.66 26.29
CA LEU A 3 16.29 -14.30 26.34
C LEU A 3 15.70 -13.95 25.00
N LEU A 4 14.43 -14.33 24.79
CA LEU A 4 13.59 -13.68 23.80
C LEU A 4 13.30 -12.28 24.32
N PRO A 5 13.46 -11.22 23.50
CA PRO A 5 13.01 -9.90 23.91
C PRO A 5 11.48 -9.93 24.02
N GLU A 6 10.98 -9.55 25.21
CA GLU A 6 9.56 -9.37 25.47
C GLU A 6 8.96 -8.41 24.44
N ALA A 7 7.87 -8.85 23.81
CA ALA A 7 7.02 -7.99 23.01
C ALA A 7 6.53 -6.81 23.88
N PRO A 8 6.58 -5.57 23.41
CA PRO A 8 6.04 -4.44 24.17
C PRO A 8 4.53 -4.59 24.25
N THR A 9 4.07 -5.01 25.44
CA THR A 9 2.67 -4.96 25.83
C THR A 9 2.24 -3.51 26.00
N THR A 10 1.05 -3.24 25.50
CA THR A 10 0.16 -2.11 25.78
C THR A 10 0.33 -0.90 24.87
N GLY A 11 -0.63 -0.78 23.93
CA GLY A 11 -0.92 0.43 23.18
C GLY A 11 -1.16 1.64 24.06
N ARG A 12 -0.14 2.43 24.23
CA ARG A 12 -0.24 3.86 24.47
C ARG A 12 0.30 4.52 23.22
N GLU A 13 -0.61 5.07 22.45
CA GLU A 13 -0.32 6.06 21.44
C GLU A 13 0.59 7.11 22.09
N ARG A 14 1.89 7.07 21.75
CA ARG A 14 2.80 8.14 22.12
C ARG A 14 2.58 9.23 21.09
N GLU A 15 1.64 10.10 21.37
CA GLU A 15 1.60 11.42 20.78
C GLU A 15 2.96 12.08 21.04
N ASN A 16 3.65 12.46 19.97
CA ASN A 16 4.90 13.19 20.14
C ASN A 16 4.58 14.49 20.86
N SER A 17 5.48 14.93 21.74
CA SER A 17 5.31 16.12 22.61
C SER A 17 5.08 17.45 21.85
N ASP A 18 5.13 17.43 20.51
CA ASP A 18 4.90 18.55 19.59
C ASP A 18 3.53 18.51 18.88
N GLY A 19 2.64 17.55 19.21
CA GLY A 19 1.33 17.37 18.56
C GLY A 19 1.41 16.76 17.16
N SER A 20 2.58 16.29 16.72
CA SER A 20 2.70 15.56 15.46
C SER A 20 2.24 14.11 15.62
N PRO A 21 1.60 13.51 14.58
CA PRO A 21 1.18 12.11 14.64
C PRO A 21 2.39 11.21 14.87
N SER A 22 2.21 10.15 15.66
CA SER A 22 3.26 9.16 15.86
C SER A 22 3.59 8.45 14.55
N ASP A 23 4.81 7.89 14.43
CA ASP A 23 5.22 7.12 13.24
C ASP A 23 4.24 5.98 12.91
N TRP A 24 3.61 5.42 13.95
CA TRP A 24 2.61 4.37 13.79
C TRP A 24 1.28 4.89 13.23
N GLU A 25 0.83 6.05 13.65
CA GLU A 25 -0.36 6.71 13.09
C GLU A 25 -0.12 7.14 11.65
N ALA A 26 1.04 7.75 11.37
CA ALA A 26 1.46 8.09 10.02
C ALA A 26 1.49 6.85 9.11
N TYR A 27 2.02 5.73 9.60
CA TYR A 27 2.03 4.45 8.87
C TYR A 27 0.60 3.97 8.55
N LYS A 28 -0.31 3.96 9.52
CA LYS A 28 -1.72 3.55 9.31
C LYS A 28 -2.42 4.43 8.27
N VAL A 29 -2.20 5.73 8.34
CA VAL A 29 -2.78 6.69 7.38
C VAL A 29 -2.26 6.41 5.98
N ILE A 30 -0.94 6.28 5.81
CA ILE A 30 -0.31 5.99 4.51
C ILE A 30 -0.80 4.63 3.98
N GLN A 31 -0.89 3.61 4.82
CA GLN A 31 -1.40 2.29 4.44
C GLN A 31 -2.86 2.35 3.97
N GLY A 32 -3.70 3.15 4.63
CA GLY A 32 -5.11 3.35 4.25
C GLY A 32 -5.29 4.09 2.93
N MET A 33 -4.36 4.98 2.60
CA MET A 33 -4.40 5.79 1.37
C MET A 33 -3.75 5.10 0.17
N THR A 34 -2.88 4.10 0.41
CA THR A 34 -2.08 3.44 -0.63
C THR A 34 -2.65 2.08 -0.97
N LYS A 35 -2.84 1.82 -2.26
CA LYS A 35 -3.27 0.52 -2.78
C LYS A 35 -2.30 0.05 -3.86
N ALA A 36 -1.75 -1.13 -3.67
CA ALA A 36 -0.94 -1.80 -4.69
C ALA A 36 -1.68 -3.06 -5.18
N SER A 37 -1.73 -3.24 -6.49
CA SER A 37 -2.31 -4.43 -7.11
C SER A 37 -1.40 -4.94 -8.22
N THR A 38 -1.34 -6.26 -8.36
CA THR A 38 -0.53 -6.90 -9.41
C THR A 38 -1.45 -7.65 -10.36
N ASP A 39 -1.35 -7.35 -11.65
CA ASP A 39 -1.98 -8.16 -12.70
C ASP A 39 -1.15 -9.43 -12.94
N LYS A 40 -1.74 -10.58 -12.63
CA LYS A 40 -1.08 -11.89 -12.77
C LYS A 40 -0.78 -12.29 -14.22
N LYS A 41 -1.47 -11.71 -15.20
CA LYS A 41 -1.29 -12.03 -16.61
C LYS A 41 -0.13 -11.26 -17.23
N THR A 42 -0.03 -9.98 -16.88
CA THR A 42 0.98 -9.08 -17.46
C THR A 42 2.19 -8.88 -16.53
N GLY A 43 2.07 -9.23 -15.26
CA GLY A 43 3.07 -8.94 -14.22
C GLY A 43 3.15 -7.46 -13.85
N MET A 44 2.26 -6.62 -14.39
CA MET A 44 2.24 -5.19 -14.09
C MET A 44 1.77 -4.94 -12.65
N VAL A 45 2.46 -4.03 -11.98
CA VAL A 45 2.08 -3.53 -10.66
C VAL A 45 1.48 -2.14 -10.81
N THR A 46 0.25 -1.98 -10.33
CA THR A 46 -0.43 -0.68 -10.27
C THR A 46 -0.39 -0.15 -8.84
N LEU A 47 0.19 1.02 -8.67
CA LEU A 47 0.18 1.76 -7.40
C LEU A 47 -0.85 2.88 -7.49
N ALA A 48 -1.78 2.95 -6.54
CA ALA A 48 -2.78 4.00 -6.44
C ALA A 48 -2.70 4.68 -5.06
N ILE A 49 -2.72 6.00 -5.04
CA ILE A 49 -2.75 6.81 -3.81
C ILE A 49 -4.02 7.66 -3.83
N GLU A 50 -4.82 7.54 -2.76
CA GLU A 50 -6.07 8.28 -2.60
C GLU A 50 -5.86 9.46 -1.65
N LEU A 51 -5.88 10.69 -2.17
CA LEU A 51 -5.81 11.93 -1.40
C LEU A 51 -6.93 12.88 -1.80
N THR A 52 -7.17 13.89 -0.96
CA THR A 52 -8.16 14.93 -1.25
C THR A 52 -7.70 15.85 -2.39
N ASP A 53 -6.41 16.14 -2.46
CA ASP A 53 -5.79 16.94 -3.52
C ASP A 53 -5.25 16.01 -4.62
N PRO A 54 -5.79 16.09 -5.87
CA PRO A 54 -5.36 15.23 -6.97
C PRO A 54 -3.91 15.47 -7.41
N TYR A 55 -3.42 16.71 -7.30
CA TYR A 55 -2.04 17.02 -7.66
C TYR A 55 -1.04 16.43 -6.66
N GLN A 56 -1.36 16.48 -5.38
CA GLN A 56 -0.55 15.83 -4.35
C GLN A 56 -0.60 14.31 -4.48
N ALA A 57 -1.76 13.73 -4.78
CA ALA A 57 -1.91 12.29 -4.99
C ALA A 57 -0.99 11.79 -6.10
N ALA A 58 -1.00 12.45 -7.27
CA ALA A 58 -0.15 12.09 -8.40
C ALA A 58 1.34 12.25 -8.06
N ARG A 59 1.72 13.34 -7.40
CA ARG A 59 3.11 13.56 -6.96
C ARG A 59 3.58 12.47 -6.01
N TRP A 60 2.79 12.17 -4.98
CA TRP A 60 3.14 11.16 -3.99
C TRP A 60 3.24 9.76 -4.60
N ALA A 61 2.41 9.43 -5.58
CA ALA A 61 2.49 8.16 -6.28
C ALA A 61 3.82 8.03 -7.06
N ASN A 62 4.21 9.07 -7.79
CA ASN A 62 5.47 9.08 -8.53
C ASN A 62 6.68 9.06 -7.59
N ASP A 63 6.68 9.91 -6.55
CA ASP A 63 7.75 9.97 -5.53
C ASP A 63 7.91 8.62 -4.80
N ALA A 64 6.80 7.92 -4.53
CA ALA A 64 6.84 6.62 -3.87
C ALA A 64 7.56 5.57 -4.72
N VAL A 65 7.31 5.53 -6.04
CA VAL A 65 7.98 4.60 -6.96
C VAL A 65 9.46 4.96 -7.11
N GLU A 66 9.79 6.24 -7.20
CA GLU A 66 11.18 6.71 -7.28
C GLU A 66 11.97 6.33 -6.02
N ARG A 67 11.40 6.61 -4.83
CA ARG A 67 12.02 6.26 -3.54
C ARG A 67 12.17 4.75 -3.39
N LEU A 68 11.19 3.96 -3.83
CA LEU A 68 11.25 2.50 -3.80
C LEU A 68 12.38 1.99 -4.71
N ASN A 69 12.48 2.49 -5.94
CA ASN A 69 13.56 2.16 -6.85
C ASN A 69 14.94 2.52 -6.26
N ALA A 70 15.07 3.71 -5.69
CA ALA A 70 16.29 4.14 -5.04
C ALA A 70 16.65 3.27 -3.81
N HIS A 71 15.65 2.85 -3.03
CA HIS A 71 15.87 1.96 -1.88
C HIS A 71 16.34 0.57 -2.32
N MET A 72 15.63 -0.05 -3.27
CA MET A 72 15.97 -1.37 -3.82
C MET A 72 17.35 -1.38 -4.45
N ARG A 73 17.70 -0.33 -5.20
CA ARG A 73 19.03 -0.16 -5.78
C ARG A 73 20.12 -0.10 -4.70
N ARG A 74 19.93 0.74 -3.67
CA ARG A 74 20.90 0.83 -2.56
C ARG A 74 21.09 -0.50 -1.85
N GLN A 75 19.99 -1.17 -1.53
CA GLN A 75 20.03 -2.48 -0.88
C GLN A 75 20.81 -3.50 -1.73
N ALA A 76 20.52 -3.60 -3.02
CA ALA A 76 21.22 -4.51 -3.92
C ALA A 76 22.72 -4.19 -4.03
N ILE A 77 23.09 -2.91 -4.09
CA ILE A 77 24.51 -2.50 -4.09
C ILE A 77 25.20 -2.90 -2.79
N GLU A 78 24.55 -2.69 -1.65
CA GLU A 78 25.12 -3.06 -0.34
C GLU A 78 25.27 -4.57 -0.17
N GLU A 79 24.28 -5.36 -0.60
CA GLU A 79 24.33 -6.81 -0.58
C GLU A 79 25.46 -7.31 -1.49
N THR A 80 25.57 -6.77 -2.69
CA THR A 80 26.62 -7.15 -3.64
C THR A 80 28.01 -6.78 -3.14
N LYS A 81 28.19 -5.60 -2.52
CA LYS A 81 29.45 -5.20 -1.90
C LYS A 81 29.86 -6.15 -0.75
N ARG A 82 28.89 -6.56 0.09
CA ARG A 82 29.17 -7.57 1.13
C ARG A 82 29.59 -8.90 0.53
N SER A 83 28.96 -9.33 -0.56
CA SER A 83 29.32 -10.53 -1.29
C SER A 83 30.74 -10.45 -1.87
N ILE A 84 31.11 -9.32 -2.50
CA ILE A 84 32.48 -9.09 -3.01
C ILE A 84 33.49 -9.18 -1.86
N HIS A 85 33.23 -8.51 -0.74
CA HIS A 85 34.15 -8.55 0.41
C HIS A 85 34.36 -9.96 0.95
N PHE A 86 33.29 -10.76 1.05
CA PHE A 86 33.40 -12.16 1.44
C PHE A 86 34.22 -12.99 0.44
N LEU A 87 34.03 -12.77 -0.86
CA LEU A 87 34.80 -13.47 -1.91
C LEU A 87 36.28 -13.06 -1.89
N GLU A 88 36.61 -11.79 -1.60
CA GLU A 88 37.97 -11.30 -1.44
C GLU A 88 38.67 -11.93 -0.22
N GLU A 89 37.96 -12.07 0.92
CA GLU A 89 38.49 -12.77 2.09
C GLU A 89 38.74 -14.22 1.81
N GLU A 90 37.87 -14.92 1.07
CA GLU A 90 38.02 -16.31 0.71
C GLU A 90 39.18 -16.51 -0.29
N LEU A 91 39.34 -15.57 -1.23
CA LEU A 91 40.46 -15.51 -2.15
C LEU A 91 41.80 -15.42 -1.41
N ALA A 92 41.89 -14.60 -0.36
CA ALA A 92 43.07 -14.45 0.45
C ALA A 92 43.44 -15.71 1.24
N ARG A 93 42.47 -16.58 1.56
CA ARG A 93 42.63 -17.85 2.29
C ARG A 93 42.96 -19.03 1.37
N THR A 94 42.64 -18.91 0.10
CA THR A 94 42.75 -20.00 -0.88
C THR A 94 44.09 -19.97 -1.59
N SER A 95 44.84 -21.10 -1.57
CA SER A 95 46.12 -21.28 -2.28
C SER A 95 45.98 -22.05 -3.60
N LEU A 96 44.82 -22.64 -3.88
CA LEU A 96 44.57 -23.43 -5.08
C LEU A 96 44.26 -22.52 -6.29
N VAL A 97 45.11 -22.54 -7.31
CA VAL A 97 45.01 -21.70 -8.51
C VAL A 97 43.64 -21.80 -9.19
N ASN A 98 43.07 -23.01 -9.32
CA ASN A 98 41.79 -23.21 -9.94
C ASN A 98 40.64 -22.54 -9.11
N ALA A 99 40.71 -22.62 -7.80
CA ALA A 99 39.74 -21.97 -6.91
C ALA A 99 39.85 -20.42 -6.97
N GLN A 100 41.09 -19.92 -7.01
CA GLN A 100 41.32 -18.47 -7.19
C GLN A 100 40.71 -17.95 -8.50
N ASN A 101 40.88 -18.68 -9.61
CA ASN A 101 40.27 -18.27 -10.89
C ASN A 101 38.76 -18.24 -10.83
N ILE A 102 38.11 -19.18 -10.14
CA ILE A 102 36.64 -19.16 -9.94
C ILE A 102 36.23 -17.96 -9.10
N LEU A 103 36.95 -17.68 -8.01
CA LEU A 103 36.66 -16.52 -7.15
C LEU A 103 36.83 -15.20 -7.89
N TYR A 104 37.86 -15.02 -8.71
CA TYR A 104 38.05 -13.85 -9.55
C TYR A 104 36.87 -13.65 -10.52
N ASN A 105 36.41 -14.70 -11.18
CA ASN A 105 35.27 -14.63 -12.10
C ASN A 105 33.99 -14.20 -11.35
N LEU A 106 33.76 -14.75 -10.13
CA LEU A 106 32.62 -14.36 -9.32
C LEU A 106 32.70 -12.89 -8.87
N ILE A 107 33.87 -12.41 -8.46
CA ILE A 107 34.10 -11.00 -8.10
C ILE A 107 33.84 -10.09 -9.32
N GLU A 108 34.33 -10.48 -10.50
CA GLU A 108 34.07 -9.74 -11.73
C GLU A 108 32.58 -9.63 -12.05
N GLU A 109 31.84 -10.74 -11.94
CA GLU A 109 30.39 -10.78 -12.14
C GLU A 109 29.66 -9.88 -11.14
N GLN A 110 29.99 -9.97 -9.85
CA GLN A 110 29.40 -9.11 -8.82
C GLN A 110 29.72 -7.62 -9.06
N THR A 111 30.96 -7.32 -9.43
CA THR A 111 31.38 -5.96 -9.75
C THR A 111 30.58 -5.38 -10.92
N LYS A 112 30.37 -6.18 -11.97
CA LYS A 112 29.53 -5.81 -13.10
C LYS A 112 28.09 -5.53 -12.67
N ASN A 113 27.52 -6.31 -11.74
CA ASN A 113 26.18 -6.10 -11.20
C ASN A 113 26.08 -4.75 -10.46
N VAL A 114 27.08 -4.38 -9.64
CA VAL A 114 27.15 -3.07 -8.99
C VAL A 114 27.21 -1.94 -10.01
N MET A 115 28.05 -2.08 -11.04
CA MET A 115 28.15 -1.07 -12.11
C MET A 115 26.82 -0.86 -12.83
N LEU A 116 26.13 -1.95 -13.20
CA LEU A 116 24.83 -1.90 -13.85
C LEU A 116 23.75 -1.29 -12.95
N ALA A 117 23.77 -1.58 -11.65
CA ALA A 117 22.85 -1.01 -10.69
C ALA A 117 23.04 0.51 -10.54
N ASN A 118 24.30 1.00 -10.62
CA ASN A 118 24.59 2.44 -10.53
C ASN A 118 24.14 3.24 -11.76
N VAL A 119 24.09 2.62 -12.94
CA VAL A 119 23.74 3.29 -14.20
C VAL A 119 22.22 3.35 -14.43
N ARG A 120 21.46 2.45 -13.79
CA ARG A 120 20.01 2.37 -13.98
C ARG A 120 19.25 3.20 -12.95
N ASP A 121 18.54 4.22 -13.40
CA ASP A 121 17.65 5.01 -12.55
C ASP A 121 16.42 4.17 -12.12
N GLU A 122 15.85 3.41 -13.07
CA GLU A 122 14.75 2.46 -12.86
C GLU A 122 15.32 1.06 -12.58
N TYR A 123 15.67 0.80 -11.31
CA TYR A 123 16.36 -0.44 -10.94
C TYR A 123 15.42 -1.65 -10.83
N ALA A 124 14.37 -1.53 -10.00
CA ALA A 124 13.44 -2.62 -9.70
C ALA A 124 12.14 -2.53 -10.50
N PHE A 125 11.64 -1.31 -10.70
CA PHE A 125 10.39 -1.04 -11.40
C PHE A 125 10.61 -0.04 -12.52
N LYS A 126 10.21 -0.44 -13.75
CA LYS A 126 10.13 0.46 -14.88
C LYS A 126 8.77 1.17 -14.85
N ILE A 127 8.78 2.48 -14.88
CA ILE A 127 7.55 3.28 -14.96
C ILE A 127 7.02 3.19 -16.38
N ILE A 128 5.84 2.56 -16.55
CA ILE A 128 5.17 2.45 -17.85
C ILE A 128 4.22 3.62 -18.04
N ASP A 129 3.47 3.96 -16.97
CA ASP A 129 2.48 5.04 -16.97
C ASP A 129 2.63 5.83 -15.67
N PRO A 130 3.17 7.05 -15.72
CA PRO A 130 3.32 7.88 -14.54
C PRO A 130 1.96 8.37 -14.05
N ALA A 131 1.83 8.57 -12.73
CA ALA A 131 0.60 9.08 -12.14
C ALA A 131 0.36 10.53 -12.57
N VAL A 132 -0.85 10.79 -13.07
CA VAL A 132 -1.33 12.12 -13.44
C VAL A 132 -2.54 12.51 -12.57
N PRO A 133 -2.76 13.81 -12.31
CA PRO A 133 -3.94 14.25 -11.56
C PRO A 133 -5.22 13.85 -12.30
N PRO A 134 -6.15 13.12 -11.65
CA PRO A 134 -7.42 12.76 -12.29
C PRO A 134 -8.32 13.98 -12.47
N GLU A 135 -8.99 14.08 -13.62
CA GLU A 135 -9.97 15.14 -13.90
C GLU A 135 -11.27 14.93 -13.12
N GLU A 136 -11.64 13.68 -12.87
CA GLU A 136 -12.88 13.31 -12.16
C GLU A 136 -12.62 12.80 -10.74
N ARG A 137 -13.54 13.18 -9.83
CA ARG A 137 -13.50 12.71 -8.44
C ARG A 137 -13.98 11.27 -8.33
N ILE A 138 -13.16 10.40 -7.72
CA ILE A 138 -13.49 8.99 -7.51
C ILE A 138 -14.52 8.81 -6.38
N LYS A 139 -14.47 9.67 -5.35
CA LYS A 139 -15.36 9.64 -4.17
C LYS A 139 -15.83 11.05 -3.78
N PRO A 140 -17.04 11.20 -3.18
CA PRO A 140 -18.07 10.18 -2.96
C PRO A 140 -18.86 9.87 -4.25
N LYS A 141 -19.35 8.65 -4.38
CA LYS A 141 -20.21 8.22 -5.49
C LYS A 141 -21.62 8.81 -5.35
N ARG A 142 -21.78 10.09 -5.69
CA ARG A 142 -23.04 10.86 -5.50
C ARG A 142 -24.27 10.17 -6.06
N LYS A 143 -24.16 9.56 -7.24
CA LYS A 143 -25.26 8.81 -7.87
C LYS A 143 -25.74 7.65 -6.98
N LEU A 144 -24.84 6.91 -6.34
CA LEU A 144 -25.19 5.81 -5.47
C LEU A 144 -25.87 6.28 -4.18
N ILE A 145 -25.42 7.42 -3.61
CA ILE A 145 -26.03 8.01 -2.42
C ILE A 145 -27.48 8.42 -2.71
N VAL A 146 -27.75 9.04 -3.87
CA VAL A 146 -29.09 9.46 -4.29
C VAL A 146 -30.00 8.24 -4.49
N ILE A 147 -29.52 7.20 -5.18
CA ILE A 147 -30.30 5.97 -5.39
C ILE A 147 -30.62 5.29 -4.06
N LEU A 148 -29.64 5.17 -3.16
CA LEU A 148 -29.86 4.58 -1.84
C LEU A 148 -30.85 5.38 -1.00
N GLY A 149 -30.73 6.72 -1.01
CA GLY A 149 -31.68 7.61 -0.33
C GLY A 149 -33.11 7.47 -0.88
N PHE A 150 -33.28 7.34 -2.20
CA PHE A 150 -34.57 7.12 -2.84
C PHE A 150 -35.21 5.78 -2.41
N VAL A 151 -34.42 4.69 -2.44
CA VAL A 151 -34.91 3.36 -2.04
C VAL A 151 -35.31 3.34 -0.57
N LEU A 152 -34.47 3.90 0.31
CA LEU A 152 -34.79 4.00 1.75
C LEU A 152 -36.04 4.85 2.01
N GLY A 153 -36.16 5.99 1.32
CA GLY A 153 -37.32 6.87 1.43
C GLY A 153 -38.61 6.19 0.98
N LEU A 154 -38.58 5.45 -0.12
CA LEU A 154 -39.70 4.69 -0.65
C LEU A 154 -40.13 3.57 0.32
N MET A 155 -39.17 2.81 0.85
CA MET A 155 -39.40 1.76 1.84
C MET A 155 -40.07 2.33 3.10
N LEU A 156 -39.57 3.48 3.60
CA LEU A 156 -40.10 4.13 4.77
C LEU A 156 -41.50 4.67 4.52
N GLY A 157 -41.76 5.24 3.33
CA GLY A 157 -43.08 5.70 2.92
C GLY A 157 -44.11 4.58 2.86
N ILE A 158 -43.77 3.45 2.24
CA ILE A 158 -44.63 2.28 2.23
C ILE A 158 -44.90 1.77 3.65
N PHE A 159 -43.89 1.68 4.50
CA PHE A 159 -44.07 1.25 5.88
C PHE A 159 -45.04 2.15 6.67
N ILE A 160 -44.88 3.48 6.55
CA ILE A 160 -45.78 4.44 7.19
C ILE A 160 -47.20 4.30 6.67
N ALA A 161 -47.39 4.12 5.35
CA ALA A 161 -48.70 3.93 4.76
C ALA A 161 -49.40 2.68 5.31
N PHE A 162 -48.70 1.54 5.37
CA PHE A 162 -49.24 0.32 5.97
C PHE A 162 -49.51 0.46 7.46
N PHE A 163 -48.64 1.14 8.19
CA PHE A 163 -48.80 1.36 9.63
C PHE A 163 -50.04 2.24 9.93
N ARG A 164 -50.24 3.31 9.16
CA ARG A 164 -51.44 4.13 9.27
C ARG A 164 -52.71 3.34 8.95
N ASN A 165 -52.70 2.55 7.86
CA ASN A 165 -53.84 1.74 7.47
C ASN A 165 -54.15 0.67 8.55
N PHE A 166 -53.15 0.10 9.19
CA PHE A 166 -53.30 -0.85 10.28
C PHE A 166 -53.98 -0.18 11.51
N LEU A 167 -53.56 1.02 11.89
CA LEU A 167 -54.15 1.75 13.02
C LEU A 167 -55.59 2.15 12.74
N GLU A 168 -55.92 2.63 11.51
CA GLU A 168 -57.29 2.99 11.12
C GLU A 168 -58.24 1.76 11.13
N ASN A 169 -57.71 0.60 10.75
CA ASN A 169 -58.51 -0.65 10.72
C ASN A 169 -58.79 -1.24 12.12
N GLN A 170 -57.98 -0.93 13.13
CA GLN A 170 -58.24 -1.32 14.53
C GLN A 170 -59.26 -0.42 15.20
N GLY A 171 -59.49 0.81 14.69
CA GLY A 171 -60.50 1.71 15.24
C GLY A 171 -61.93 1.43 14.80
N ARG A 172 -62.16 0.53 13.82
CA ARG A 172 -63.51 0.10 13.38
C ARG A 172 -63.91 -1.18 14.11
N VAL A 173 -64.41 -1.07 15.32
CA VAL A 173 -65.19 -2.13 15.98
C VAL A 173 -66.46 -2.31 15.14
N PRO A 174 -66.81 -3.52 14.63
CA PRO A 174 -68.11 -3.72 13.99
C PRO A 174 -69.17 -3.61 15.05
N GLU A 175 -70.00 -2.58 14.95
CA GLU A 175 -71.24 -2.47 15.68
C GLU A 175 -72.12 -3.64 15.22
N GLN A 176 -72.27 -4.68 16.05
CA GLN A 176 -73.20 -5.80 15.85
C GLN A 176 -74.59 -5.24 16.06
N VAL A 177 -75.32 -5.15 14.97
CA VAL A 177 -76.76 -4.84 14.97
C VAL A 177 -77.50 -6.11 15.43
N GLU A 178 -78.24 -5.98 16.52
CA GLU A 178 -79.27 -6.92 16.99
C GLU A 178 -80.45 -6.98 16.04
#